data_7fd755f34499d5d7389ff37d8d951c8d
#
_entry.id   7fd755f34499d5d7389ff37d8d951c8d
#
_cell.length_a   1.000
_cell.length_b   1.000
_cell.length_c   1.000
_cell.angle_alpha   90.00
_cell.angle_beta   90.00
_cell.angle_gamma   90.00
#
_symmetry.space_group_name_H-M   'P 1'
#
loop_
_entity.id
_entity.type
_entity.pdbx_description
1 polymer ?
#
loop_
_entity_poly.entity_id
_entity_poly.type
_entity_poly.pdbx_seq_one_letter_code
_entity_poly.pdbx_strand_id
1 'polypeptide(L)' 'MKLSDAQLIDLLGGSGRVAKLCNVTMPSVTHWRSRGIPHGQLLFLAATLEKESHGLITRKDLFPNNWYLVWPELVENKKD' A
#
# COMPACT_ATOMS: atom_id res chain seq x y z
N MET A 1 -4.35 -10.04 -9.11
CA MET A 1 -5.50 -9.14 -9.12
C MET A 1 -5.05 -7.71 -8.83
N LYS A 2 -5.65 -6.76 -9.54
CA LYS A 2 -5.25 -5.38 -9.39
C LYS A 2 -6.43 -4.53 -8.91
N LEU A 3 -6.23 -3.84 -7.80
CA LEU A 3 -7.25 -2.97 -7.24
C LEU A 3 -6.91 -1.52 -7.54
N SER A 4 -7.95 -0.70 -7.68
CA SER A 4 -7.76 0.73 -7.81
C SER A 4 -7.32 1.32 -6.48
N ASP A 5 -6.77 2.53 -6.53
CA ASP A 5 -6.34 3.19 -5.30
C ASP A 5 -7.51 3.43 -4.35
N ALA A 6 -8.68 3.75 -4.90
CA ALA A 6 -9.88 3.90 -4.08
C ALA A 6 -10.23 2.60 -3.35
N GLN A 7 -10.10 1.48 -4.04
CA GLN A 7 -10.36 0.18 -3.44
C GLN A 7 -9.34 -0.16 -2.36
N LEU A 8 -8.09 0.24 -2.56
CA LEU A 8 -7.06 0.03 -1.54
C LEU A 8 -7.37 0.84 -0.28
N ILE A 9 -7.84 2.07 -0.46
CA ILE A 9 -8.23 2.91 0.67
C ILE A 9 -9.41 2.28 1.41
N ASP A 10 -10.39 1.76 0.69
CA ASP A 10 -11.53 1.11 1.32
C ASP A 10 -11.10 -0.14 2.08
N LEU A 11 -10.17 -0.89 1.53
CA LEU A 11 -9.64 -2.08 2.19
C LEU A 11 -8.99 -1.73 3.53
N LEU A 12 -8.34 -0.57 3.59
CA LEU A 12 -7.68 -0.11 4.80
C LEU A 12 -8.64 0.48 5.84
N GLY A 13 -9.93 0.48 5.55
CA GLY A 13 -10.92 0.98 6.49
C GLY A 13 -11.49 2.34 6.13
N GLY A 14 -11.20 2.83 4.92
CA GLY A 14 -11.77 4.08 4.42
C GLY A 14 -10.84 5.26 4.60
N SER A 15 -11.28 6.39 4.07
CA SER A 15 -10.46 7.60 4.02
C SER A 15 -10.06 8.09 5.42
N GLY A 16 -10.96 8.00 6.39
CA GLY A 16 -10.67 8.46 7.74
C GLY A 16 -9.55 7.68 8.39
N ARG A 17 -9.56 6.35 8.24
CA ARG A 17 -8.53 5.52 8.82
C ARG A 17 -7.19 5.75 8.13
N VAL A 18 -7.19 5.85 6.81
CA VAL A 18 -5.97 6.11 6.06
C VAL A 18 -5.38 7.46 6.44
N ALA A 19 -6.24 8.46 6.64
CA ALA A 19 -5.77 9.77 7.07
C ALA A 19 -5.02 9.68 8.40
N LYS A 20 -5.55 8.89 9.34
CA LYS A 20 -4.88 8.69 10.62
C LYS A 20 -3.58 7.93 10.48
N LEU A 21 -3.59 6.88 9.67
CA LEU A 21 -2.39 6.06 9.45
C LEU A 21 -1.26 6.88 8.85
N CYS A 22 -1.58 7.78 7.93
CA CYS A 22 -0.58 8.58 7.23
C CYS A 22 -0.34 9.93 7.88
N ASN A 23 -1.10 10.26 8.92
CA ASN A 23 -1.00 11.56 9.59
C ASN A 23 -1.23 12.70 8.62
N VAL A 24 -2.29 12.59 7.83
CA VAL A 24 -2.70 13.61 6.87
C VAL A 24 -4.19 13.90 7.06
N THR A 25 -4.70 14.88 6.34
CA THR A 25 -6.11 15.24 6.45
C THR A 25 -6.98 14.33 5.60
N MET A 26 -8.25 14.19 5.97
CA MET A 26 -9.20 13.41 5.19
C MET A 26 -9.34 13.91 3.75
N PRO A 27 -9.43 15.24 3.51
CA PRO A 27 -9.48 15.72 2.12
C PRO A 27 -8.31 15.25 1.27
N SER A 28 -7.11 15.13 1.87
CA SER A 28 -5.95 14.62 1.14
C SER A 28 -6.20 13.20 0.67
N VAL A 29 -6.71 12.35 1.55
CA VAL A 29 -6.98 10.95 1.19
C VAL A 29 -8.11 10.88 0.16
N THR A 30 -9.14 11.70 0.30
CA THR A 30 -10.21 11.77 -0.69
C THR A 30 -9.66 12.13 -2.07
N HIS A 31 -8.70 13.04 -2.10
CA HIS A 31 -8.03 13.42 -3.34
C HIS A 31 -7.30 12.22 -3.96
N TRP A 32 -6.72 11.39 -3.12
CA TRP A 32 -5.99 10.20 -3.59
C TRP A 32 -6.92 9.19 -4.26
N ARG A 33 -8.20 9.17 -3.89
CA ARG A 33 -9.15 8.26 -4.51
C ARG A 33 -9.30 8.51 -6.00
N SER A 34 -9.21 9.76 -6.41
CA SER A 34 -9.35 10.12 -7.82
C SER A 34 -8.01 10.31 -8.52
N ARG A 35 -7.00 10.79 -7.80
CA ARG A 35 -5.71 11.10 -8.39
C ARG A 35 -4.67 10.00 -8.19
N GLY A 36 -4.90 9.13 -7.22
CA GLY A 36 -3.96 8.06 -6.89
C GLY A 36 -3.20 8.36 -5.62
N ILE A 37 -2.81 7.30 -4.92
CA ILE A 37 -2.04 7.42 -3.69
C ILE A 37 -0.61 7.80 -4.07
N PRO A 38 -0.05 8.85 -3.46
CA PRO A 38 1.34 9.22 -3.74
C PRO A 38 2.27 8.04 -3.46
N HIS A 39 3.31 7.92 -4.27
CA HIS A 39 4.22 6.77 -4.19
C HIS A 39 4.79 6.58 -2.77
N GLY A 40 5.22 7.66 -2.14
CA GLY A 40 5.78 7.57 -0.79
C GLY A 40 4.76 7.09 0.24
N GLN A 41 3.50 7.51 0.09
CA GLN A 41 2.45 7.05 0.99
C GLN A 41 2.10 5.60 0.74
N LEU A 42 2.11 5.20 -0.53
CA LEU A 42 1.84 3.80 -0.87
C LEU A 42 2.93 2.89 -0.31
N LEU A 43 4.18 3.32 -0.35
CA LEU A 43 5.27 2.59 0.27
C LEU A 43 5.02 2.39 1.77
N PHE A 44 4.59 3.46 2.43
CA PHE A 44 4.31 3.43 3.85
C PHE A 44 3.15 2.49 4.17
N LEU A 45 2.13 2.46 3.32
CA LEU A 45 0.94 1.66 3.53
C LEU A 45 1.08 0.22 3.05
N ALA A 46 2.12 -0.09 2.31
CA ALA A 46 2.24 -1.38 1.64
C ALA A 46 2.16 -2.57 2.59
N ALA A 47 2.90 -2.53 3.68
CA ALA A 47 2.89 -3.63 4.64
C ALA A 47 1.52 -3.77 5.31
N THR A 48 0.87 -2.65 5.59
CA THR A 48 -0.47 -2.66 6.17
C THR A 48 -1.48 -3.25 5.20
N LEU A 49 -1.36 -2.89 3.91
CA LEU A 49 -2.23 -3.44 2.88
C LEU A 49 -2.07 -4.94 2.77
N GLU A 50 -0.85 -5.41 2.83
CA GLU A 50 -0.60 -6.85 2.78
C GLU A 50 -1.25 -7.56 3.95
N LYS A 51 -1.09 -6.99 5.15
CA LYS A 51 -1.65 -7.57 6.36
C LYS A 51 -3.17 -7.54 6.34
N GLU A 52 -3.77 -6.40 6.00
CA GLU A 52 -5.22 -6.24 6.03
C GLU A 52 -5.91 -7.08 4.96
N SER A 53 -5.24 -7.35 3.86
CA SER A 53 -5.79 -8.16 2.79
C SER A 53 -5.52 -9.65 2.99
N HIS A 54 -4.88 -10.02 4.11
CA HIS A 54 -4.51 -11.40 4.39
C HIS A 54 -3.66 -11.99 3.27
N GLY A 55 -2.79 -11.18 2.70
CA GLY A 55 -1.87 -11.63 1.67
C GLY A 55 -2.41 -11.62 0.25
N LEU A 56 -3.65 -11.19 0.06
CA LEU A 56 -4.20 -11.08 -1.30
C LEU A 56 -3.49 -9.99 -2.08
N ILE A 57 -3.09 -8.93 -1.40
CA ILE A 57 -2.31 -7.85 -1.99
C ILE A 57 -0.97 -7.84 -1.28
N THR A 58 0.10 -8.06 -2.01
CA THR A 58 1.42 -8.11 -1.41
C THR A 58 2.23 -6.88 -1.80
N ARG A 59 3.30 -6.65 -1.06
CA ARG A 59 4.22 -5.58 -1.40
C ARG A 59 4.80 -5.79 -2.79
N LYS A 60 4.97 -7.04 -3.20
CA LYS A 60 5.45 -7.36 -4.55
C LYS A 60 4.43 -6.96 -5.60
N ASP A 61 3.14 -7.14 -5.30
CA ASP A 61 2.08 -6.74 -6.22
C ASP A 61 2.04 -5.22 -6.41
N LEU A 62 2.25 -4.48 -5.33
CA LEU A 62 2.19 -3.03 -5.36
C LEU A 62 3.42 -2.42 -6.05
N PHE A 63 4.56 -3.08 -5.92
CA PHE A 63 5.82 -2.59 -6.48
C PHE A 63 6.52 -3.71 -7.25
N PRO A 64 5.95 -4.12 -8.39
CA PRO A 64 6.45 -5.30 -9.10
C PRO A 64 7.87 -5.16 -9.63
N ASN A 65 8.33 -3.95 -9.85
CA ASN A 65 9.64 -3.74 -10.48
C ASN A 65 10.74 -3.38 -9.49
N ASN A 66 10.38 -3.03 -8.27
CA ASN A 66 11.40 -2.55 -7.32
C ASN A 66 11.17 -2.98 -5.88
N TRP A 67 10.27 -3.94 -5.63
CA TRP A 67 10.02 -4.39 -4.27
C TRP A 67 11.29 -4.91 -3.60
N TYR A 68 12.17 -5.54 -4.37
CA TYR A 68 13.39 -6.11 -3.82
C TYR A 68 14.40 -5.06 -3.39
N LEU A 69 14.28 -3.85 -3.93
CA LEU A 69 15.14 -2.74 -3.53
C LEU A 69 14.64 -2.10 -2.24
N VAL A 70 13.32 -2.04 -2.07
CA VAL A 70 12.71 -1.42 -0.89
C VAL A 70 12.67 -2.38 0.28
N TRP A 71 12.37 -3.64 0.00
CA TRP A 71 12.28 -4.68 1.03
C TRP A 71 13.19 -5.84 0.69
N PRO A 72 14.51 -5.66 0.82
CA PRO A 72 15.44 -6.75 0.47
C PRO A 72 15.22 -8.00 1.31
N GLU A 73 14.63 -7.87 2.49
CA GLU A 73 14.33 -9.04 3.31
C GLU A 73 13.30 -9.95 2.68
N LEU A 74 12.55 -9.49 1.68
CA LEU A 74 11.57 -10.31 0.97
C LEU A 74 12.21 -11.13 -0.14
N VAL A 75 13.43 -10.83 -0.51
CA VAL A 75 14.15 -11.62 -1.49
C VAL A 75 14.46 -12.96 -0.85
N GLU A 76 13.96 -14.02 -1.46
CA GLU A 76 14.20 -15.32 -0.92
C GLU A 76 15.62 -15.73 -1.24
N ASN A 77 16.45 -15.85 -0.21
CA ASN A 77 17.85 -16.15 -0.37
C ASN A 77 18.07 -17.62 -0.11
N LYS A 78 18.19 -18.34 -1.17
CA LYS A 78 18.37 -19.76 -1.02
C LYS A 78 19.73 -20.13 -0.66
N LYS A 79 20.52 -19.48 -0.64
CA LYS A 79 21.75 -19.77 -0.38
C LYS A 79 22.22 -20.41 0.65
N ASP A 80 21.85 -20.41 0.69
CA ASP A 80 22.01 -20.87 1.48
C ASP A 80 22.05 -21.36 1.59
#